data_0e10c27bf0cbd58433aaf537c8f0b311
#
_entry.id   0e10c27bf0cbd58433aaf537c8f0b311
#
_cell.length_a   1.000
_cell.length_b   1.000
_cell.length_c   1.000
_cell.angle_alpha   90.00
_cell.angle_beta   90.00
_cell.angle_gamma   90.00
#
_symmetry.space_group_name_H-M   'P 1'
#
loop_
_entity.id
_entity.type
_entity.pdbx_description
1 polymer ?
#
loop_
_entity_poly.entity_id
_entity_poly.type
_entity_poly.pdbx_seq_one_letter_code
_entity_poly.pdbx_strand_id
1 'polypeptide(L)'
;MAVVRINIPTKAKLPNLWDEIQPDFPMPSPRKFQNEALSVIYHALKKDDFDNIVIQAPTGIGKSAIAMTVQSQFQSAYLLTPSLGLATQYLADYGHVVKEVRGRSNFPCWVKSGTADGAPCWTKRG
;
A
#
# COMPACT_ATOMS: atom_id res chain seq x y z
N MET A 1 0.42 -20.21 -7.67
CA MET A 1 0.39 -19.07 -6.75
C MET A 1 0.92 -19.56 -5.41
N ALA A 2 2.13 -19.18 -5.03
CA ALA A 2 2.71 -19.55 -3.75
C ALA A 2 2.41 -18.44 -2.73
N VAL A 3 1.70 -18.77 -1.66
CA VAL A 3 1.47 -17.86 -0.54
C VAL A 3 2.56 -18.12 0.49
N VAL A 4 3.49 -17.20 0.65
CA VAL A 4 4.52 -17.30 1.69
C VAL A 4 4.01 -16.64 2.96
N ARG A 5 3.76 -17.44 3.98
CA ARG A 5 3.44 -16.95 5.32
C ARG A 5 4.74 -16.64 6.04
N ILE A 6 5.10 -15.37 6.15
CA ILE A 6 6.28 -14.96 6.89
C ILE A 6 5.94 -14.94 8.39
N ASN A 7 6.39 -15.96 9.12
CA ASN A 7 6.46 -15.90 10.58
C ASN A 7 7.75 -15.18 10.95
N ILE A 8 7.66 -13.96 11.47
CA ILE A 8 8.81 -13.24 12.00
C ILE A 8 9.22 -13.95 13.29
N PRO A 9 10.36 -14.65 13.33
CA PRO A 9 10.79 -15.32 14.54
C PRO A 9 11.18 -14.27 15.58
N THR A 10 10.60 -14.36 16.74
CA THR A 10 10.77 -13.43 17.88
C THR A 10 12.23 -13.26 18.34
N LYS A 11 13.18 -14.05 17.82
CA LYS A 11 14.59 -14.08 18.22
C LYS A 11 15.60 -13.98 17.07
N ALA A 12 15.19 -13.82 15.83
CA ALA A 12 16.14 -13.62 14.74
C ALA A 12 16.68 -12.18 14.83
N LYS A 13 18.01 -12.07 14.95
CA LYS A 13 18.72 -10.81 14.83
C LYS A 13 18.75 -10.43 13.34
N LEU A 14 17.64 -9.84 12.84
CA LEU A 14 17.59 -9.32 11.48
C LEU A 14 18.56 -8.14 11.39
N PRO A 15 19.29 -7.97 10.27
CA PRO A 15 20.11 -6.79 10.05
C PRO A 15 19.26 -5.54 10.16
N ASN A 16 19.82 -4.51 10.77
CA ASN A 16 19.15 -3.22 10.84
C ASN A 16 19.25 -2.55 9.46
N LEU A 17 18.16 -2.60 8.69
CA LEU A 17 18.06 -1.97 7.38
C LEU A 17 17.58 -0.51 7.47
N TRP A 18 17.46 0.00 8.69
CA TRP A 18 16.93 1.33 8.93
C TRP A 18 17.67 2.42 8.13
N ASP A 19 18.99 2.35 8.08
CA ASP A 19 19.81 3.34 7.39
C ASP A 19 19.55 3.36 5.88
N GLU A 20 19.17 2.22 5.27
CA GLU A 20 18.83 2.12 3.85
C GLU A 20 17.41 2.62 3.55
N ILE A 21 16.43 2.37 4.43
CA ILE A 21 15.01 2.66 4.20
C ILE A 21 14.52 3.95 4.87
N GLN A 22 15.33 4.53 5.75
CA GLN A 22 14.98 5.73 6.52
C GLN A 22 14.50 6.90 5.65
N PRO A 23 15.13 7.19 4.50
CA PRO A 23 14.70 8.31 3.65
C PRO A 23 13.26 8.18 3.14
N ASP A 24 12.80 6.94 2.96
CA ASP A 24 11.49 6.63 2.39
C ASP A 24 10.43 6.34 3.45
N PHE A 25 10.82 6.27 4.71
CA PHE A 25 9.87 6.03 5.79
C PHE A 25 9.11 7.31 6.13
N PRO A 26 7.75 7.30 6.12
CA PRO A 26 6.93 8.51 6.20
C PRO A 26 6.88 9.15 7.59
N MET A 27 7.57 8.59 8.59
CA MET A 27 7.61 9.10 9.96
C MET A 27 9.06 9.20 10.46
N PRO A 28 9.34 9.98 11.52
CA PRO A 28 10.72 10.18 12.00
C PRO A 28 11.46 8.92 12.40
N SER A 29 10.75 7.87 12.85
CA SER A 29 11.32 6.56 13.18
C SER A 29 10.26 5.47 13.16
N PRO A 30 10.62 4.24 12.75
CA PRO A 30 9.70 3.12 12.81
C PRO A 30 9.55 2.63 14.25
N ARG A 31 8.38 2.09 14.54
CA ARG A 31 8.16 1.29 15.74
C ARG A 31 8.87 -0.06 15.58
N LYS A 32 9.18 -0.71 16.71
CA LYS A 32 9.90 -2.00 16.70
C LYS A 32 9.38 -3.00 15.67
N PHE A 33 8.07 -3.28 15.66
CA PHE A 33 7.48 -4.23 14.71
C PHE A 33 7.50 -3.76 13.25
N GLN A 34 7.46 -2.46 13.01
CA GLN A 34 7.58 -1.92 11.65
C GLN A 34 8.98 -2.19 11.09
N ASN A 35 10.01 -1.96 11.89
CA ASN A 35 11.40 -2.24 11.49
C ASN A 35 11.63 -3.74 11.21
N GLU A 36 11.12 -4.61 12.08
CA GLU A 36 11.19 -6.06 11.88
C GLU A 36 10.47 -6.49 10.59
N ALA A 37 9.24 -5.99 10.36
CA ALA A 37 8.46 -6.28 9.16
C ALA A 37 9.16 -5.79 7.89
N LEU A 38 9.63 -4.55 7.88
CA LEU A 38 10.35 -3.96 6.74
C LEU A 38 11.63 -4.74 6.42
N SER A 39 12.39 -5.16 7.44
CA SER A 39 13.59 -5.98 7.23
C SER A 39 13.26 -7.30 6.54
N VAL A 40 12.20 -7.99 6.96
CA VAL A 40 11.79 -9.27 6.33
C VAL A 40 11.31 -9.04 4.90
N ILE A 41 10.48 -8.01 4.66
CA ILE A 41 9.98 -7.67 3.32
C ILE A 41 11.15 -7.36 2.39
N TYR A 42 12.07 -6.52 2.84
CA TYR A 42 13.23 -6.11 2.04
C TYR A 42 14.13 -7.30 1.65
N HIS A 43 14.36 -8.22 2.60
CA HIS A 43 15.09 -9.45 2.30
C HIS A 43 14.36 -10.32 1.27
N ALA A 44 13.04 -10.45 1.40
CA ALA A 44 12.24 -11.20 0.44
C ALA A 44 12.29 -10.56 -0.96
N LEU A 45 12.20 -9.23 -1.04
CA LEU A 45 12.30 -8.50 -2.31
C LEU A 45 13.69 -8.61 -2.95
N LYS A 46 14.77 -8.53 -2.16
CA LYS A 46 16.14 -8.67 -2.69
C LYS A 46 16.45 -10.06 -3.22
N LYS A 47 15.84 -11.10 -2.69
CA LYS A 47 16.05 -12.48 -3.15
C LYS A 47 15.30 -12.81 -4.44
N ASP A 48 14.28 -12.03 -4.75
CA ASP A 48 13.39 -12.22 -5.92
C ASP A 48 12.81 -13.66 -6.03
N ASP A 49 12.69 -14.33 -4.87
CA ASP A 49 12.24 -15.73 -4.77
C ASP A 49 10.72 -15.85 -4.63
N PHE A 50 10.00 -14.71 -4.55
CA PHE A 50 8.58 -14.72 -4.18
C PHE A 50 7.73 -13.81 -5.06
N ASP A 51 6.68 -14.36 -5.65
CA ASP A 51 5.66 -13.59 -6.38
C ASP A 51 4.72 -12.81 -5.46
N ASN A 52 4.55 -13.26 -4.22
CA ASN A 52 3.62 -12.66 -3.27
C ASN A 52 4.19 -12.68 -1.85
N ILE A 53 4.04 -11.57 -1.15
CA ILE A 53 4.37 -11.43 0.27
C ILE A 53 3.09 -11.13 1.04
N VAL A 54 2.72 -11.98 1.99
CA VAL A 54 1.54 -11.79 2.85
C VAL A 54 1.99 -11.47 4.26
N ILE A 55 1.54 -10.33 4.80
CA ILE A 55 1.89 -9.87 6.14
C ILE A 55 0.62 -9.87 7.00
N GLN A 56 0.65 -10.67 8.05
CA GLN A 56 -0.37 -10.63 9.09
C GLN A 56 0.14 -9.78 10.26
N ALA A 57 -0.54 -8.67 10.52
CA ALA A 57 -0.14 -7.76 11.58
C ALA A 57 -1.37 -7.22 12.35
N PRO A 58 -1.26 -7.00 13.67
CA PRO A 58 -2.34 -6.43 14.47
C PRO A 58 -2.80 -5.05 13.97
N THR A 59 -4.00 -4.64 14.38
CA THR A 59 -4.47 -3.27 14.17
C THR A 59 -3.59 -2.28 14.95
N GLY A 60 -3.44 -1.05 14.43
CA GLY A 60 -2.67 0.00 15.12
C GLY A 60 -1.15 -0.08 14.97
N ILE A 61 -0.59 -1.14 14.37
CA ILE A 61 0.87 -1.26 14.16
C ILE A 61 1.43 -0.27 13.12
N GLY A 62 0.54 0.36 12.34
CA GLY A 62 0.96 1.29 11.28
C GLY A 62 1.29 0.58 9.96
N LYS A 63 0.44 -0.35 9.54
CA LYS A 63 0.57 -1.06 8.24
C LYS A 63 0.69 -0.12 7.05
N SER A 64 0.03 1.04 7.11
CA SER A 64 0.07 2.06 6.06
C SER A 64 1.49 2.61 5.86
N ALA A 65 2.21 2.89 6.94
CA ALA A 65 3.60 3.35 6.86
C ALA A 65 4.51 2.28 6.24
N ILE A 66 4.31 1.00 6.60
CA ILE A 66 5.03 -0.12 5.98
C ILE A 66 4.74 -0.18 4.48
N ALA A 67 3.46 -0.12 4.08
CA ALA A 67 3.06 -0.17 2.68
C ALA A 67 3.66 0.99 1.86
N MET A 68 3.66 2.20 2.42
CA MET A 68 4.26 3.36 1.77
C MET A 68 5.77 3.26 1.62
N THR A 69 6.47 2.72 2.62
CA THR A 69 7.92 2.48 2.53
C THR A 69 8.25 1.41 1.50
N VAL A 70 7.46 0.33 1.44
CA VAL A 70 7.66 -0.72 0.43
C VAL A 70 7.39 -0.19 -0.98
N GLN A 71 6.35 0.62 -1.15
CA GLN A 71 5.98 1.21 -2.44
C GLN A 71 7.10 2.10 -3.01
N SER A 72 7.81 2.85 -2.17
CA SER A 72 8.90 3.72 -2.63
C SER A 72 10.08 2.98 -3.25
N GLN A 73 10.21 1.68 -3.00
CA GLN A 73 11.24 0.83 -3.61
C GLN A 73 10.93 0.44 -5.06
N PHE A 74 9.75 0.81 -5.58
CA PHE A 74 9.32 0.50 -6.94
C PHE A 74 9.11 1.78 -7.75
N GLN A 75 9.36 1.69 -9.04
CA GLN A 75 9.12 2.78 -9.98
C GLN A 75 7.62 3.15 -10.05
N SER A 76 6.75 2.17 -9.89
CA SER A 76 5.30 2.35 -9.82
C SER A 76 4.67 1.27 -8.95
N ALA A 77 3.60 1.60 -8.24
CA ALA A 77 2.88 0.66 -7.39
C ALA A 77 1.37 0.97 -7.35
N TYR A 78 0.57 -0.06 -7.14
CA TYR A 78 -0.86 0.08 -6.88
C TYR A 78 -1.16 -0.26 -5.43
N LEU A 79 -1.76 0.68 -4.71
CA LEU A 79 -2.24 0.50 -3.36
C LEU A 79 -3.74 0.24 -3.39
N LEU A 80 -4.14 -1.00 -3.19
CA LEU A 80 -5.55 -1.40 -3.18
C LEU A 80 -6.12 -1.37 -1.77
N THR A 81 -7.23 -0.70 -1.59
CA THR A 81 -7.93 -0.62 -0.30
C THR A 81 -9.36 -1.15 -0.43
N PRO A 82 -9.90 -1.83 0.60
CA PRO A 82 -11.25 -2.40 0.56
C PRO A 82 -12.36 -1.36 0.73
N SER A 83 -12.03 -0.13 1.13
CA SER A 83 -13.04 0.91 1.40
C SER A 83 -12.59 2.30 0.96
N LEU A 84 -13.55 3.14 0.59
CA LEU A 84 -13.32 4.54 0.25
C LEU A 84 -12.79 5.35 1.44
N GLY A 85 -13.18 5.01 2.65
CA GLY A 85 -12.67 5.67 3.87
C GLY A 85 -11.16 5.50 4.03
N LEU A 86 -10.63 4.30 3.78
CA LEU A 86 -9.19 4.06 3.77
C LEU A 86 -8.49 4.79 2.61
N ALA A 87 -9.08 4.81 1.42
CA ALA A 87 -8.53 5.55 0.29
C ALA A 87 -8.45 7.06 0.63
N THR A 88 -9.49 7.63 1.24
CA THR A 88 -9.49 9.03 1.68
C THR A 88 -8.42 9.30 2.75
N GLN A 89 -8.23 8.38 3.69
CA GLN A 89 -7.17 8.49 4.69
C GLN A 89 -5.79 8.47 4.04
N TYR A 90 -5.53 7.57 3.08
CA TYR A 90 -4.27 7.55 2.35
C TYR A 90 -4.00 8.85 1.57
N LEU A 91 -5.04 9.45 0.99
CA LEU A 91 -4.90 10.75 0.34
C LEU A 91 -4.61 11.87 1.33
N ALA A 92 -5.24 11.86 2.51
CA ALA A 92 -4.98 12.86 3.54
C ALA A 92 -3.53 12.77 4.07
N ASP A 93 -3.06 11.53 4.31
CA ASP A 93 -1.76 11.30 4.92
C ASP A 93 -0.60 11.37 3.89
N TYR A 94 -0.85 10.94 2.63
CA TYR A 94 0.18 10.73 1.61
C TYR A 94 -0.15 11.33 0.23
N GLY A 95 -1.08 12.27 0.15
CA GLY A 95 -1.55 12.85 -1.12
C GLY A 95 -0.47 13.54 -1.96
N HIS A 96 0.70 13.82 -1.39
CA HIS A 96 1.86 14.33 -2.11
C HIS A 96 2.53 13.26 -3.01
N VAL A 97 2.35 11.96 -2.71
CA VAL A 97 2.92 10.84 -3.49
C VAL A 97 1.87 9.91 -4.08
N VAL A 98 0.64 9.87 -3.53
CA VAL A 98 -0.44 8.99 -4.00
C VAL A 98 -1.43 9.74 -4.87
N LYS A 99 -1.90 9.08 -5.93
CA LYS A 99 -3.04 9.53 -6.75
C LYS A 99 -4.15 8.50 -6.63
N GLU A 100 -5.37 8.98 -6.48
CA GLU A 100 -6.52 8.09 -6.30
C GLU A 100 -7.19 7.78 -7.65
N VAL A 101 -7.57 6.52 -7.81
CA VAL A 101 -8.43 6.05 -8.89
C VAL A 101 -9.66 5.37 -8.26
N ARG A 102 -10.84 5.90 -8.55
CA ARG A 102 -12.12 5.34 -8.08
C ARG A 102 -12.93 4.77 -9.25
N GLY A 103 -13.84 3.87 -8.95
CA GLY A 103 -14.86 3.45 -9.91
C GLY A 103 -15.74 4.62 -10.34
N ARG A 104 -16.27 4.58 -11.55
CA ARG A 104 -17.10 5.66 -12.15
C ARG A 104 -18.33 6.04 -11.34
N SER A 105 -18.89 5.11 -10.60
CA SER A 105 -20.01 5.36 -9.67
C SER A 105 -19.67 6.35 -8.54
N ASN A 106 -18.40 6.63 -8.31
CA ASN A 106 -17.94 7.59 -7.29
C ASN A 106 -17.67 9.00 -7.85
N PHE A 107 -17.90 9.22 -9.13
CA PHE A 107 -17.73 10.53 -9.74
C PHE A 107 -19.07 11.09 -10.26
N PRO A 108 -19.33 12.40 -10.10
CA PRO A 108 -20.49 13.03 -10.74
C PRO A 108 -20.34 13.00 -12.25
N CYS A 109 -21.47 12.86 -12.95
CA CYS A 109 -21.49 13.00 -14.40
C CYS A 109 -21.51 14.49 -14.77
N TRP A 110 -20.62 14.92 -15.67
CA TRP A 110 -20.57 16.30 -16.16
C TRP A 110 -21.68 16.65 -17.16
N VAL A 111 -22.33 15.66 -17.77
CA VAL A 111 -23.30 15.83 -18.84
C VAL A 111 -24.75 15.69 -18.34
N LYS A 112 -24.95 14.93 -17.27
CA LYS A 112 -26.27 14.60 -16.73
C LYS A 112 -26.21 14.54 -15.20
N SER A 113 -27.34 14.85 -14.54
CA SER A 113 -27.46 14.57 -13.10
C SER A 113 -27.28 13.09 -12.81
N GLY A 114 -26.51 12.77 -11.75
CA GLY A 114 -26.18 11.41 -11.34
C GLY A 114 -24.69 11.12 -11.44
N THR A 115 -24.35 9.85 -11.47
CA THR A 115 -22.96 9.37 -11.47
C THR A 115 -22.47 9.00 -12.87
N ALA A 116 -21.16 8.96 -13.05
CA ALA A 116 -20.52 8.77 -14.36
C ALA A 116 -20.68 7.34 -14.93
N ASP A 117 -21.06 6.35 -14.14
CA ASP A 117 -21.39 4.99 -14.60
C ASP A 117 -22.71 4.93 -15.38
N GLY A 118 -23.70 5.81 -15.05
CA GLY A 118 -24.94 5.97 -15.78
C GLY A 118 -24.88 6.99 -16.92
N ALA A 119 -23.70 7.47 -17.29
CA ALA A 119 -23.53 8.52 -18.29
C ALA A 119 -23.94 8.06 -19.71
N PRO A 120 -24.67 8.91 -20.49
CA PRO A 120 -25.13 8.56 -21.83
C PRO A 120 -23.98 8.25 -22.81
N CYS A 121 -22.81 8.85 -22.59
CA CYS A 121 -21.62 8.61 -23.41
C CYS A 121 -21.04 7.20 -23.22
N TRP A 122 -21.38 6.52 -22.13
CA TRP A 122 -20.97 5.17 -21.86
C TRP A 122 -21.94 4.13 -22.39
N THR A 123 -23.24 4.37 -22.22
CA THR A 123 -24.31 3.42 -22.63
C THR A 123 -24.50 3.30 -24.14
N LYS A 124 -23.95 4.24 -24.92
CA LYS A 124 -24.02 4.23 -26.40
C LYS A 124 -22.88 3.48 -27.10
N ARG A 125 -21.97 2.84 -26.34
CA ARG A 125 -20.90 1.98 -26.89
C ARG A 125 -21.26 0.50 -26.81
N GLY A 126 -22.46 0.15 -27.19
CA GLY A 126 -22.90 -1.23 -27.44
C GLY A 126 -23.00 -1.49 -28.94
#